data_53a2c07a9fd1413843d6b7b2f7b5d277
#
_entry.id   53a2c07a9fd1413843d6b7b2f7b5d277
#
_cell.length_a   1.000
_cell.length_b   1.000
_cell.length_c   1.000
_cell.angle_alpha   90.00
_cell.angle_beta   90.00
_cell.angle_gamma   90.00
#
_symmetry.space_group_name_H-M   'P 1'
#
loop_
_entity.id
_entity.type
_entity.pdbx_description
1 polymer ?
#
loop_
_entity_poly.entity_id
_entity_poly.type
_entity_poly.pdbx_seq_one_letter_code
_entity_poly.pdbx_strand_id
1 'polypeptide(L)'
;MAQTVLITGTSSGYGKAMAAFFLERGWNVVATMRRPDPSVFAASSDRLKVLPLDVTNAGSIAGAIAGGIAAFGAIDVLVNNAGIGLASIVEATPDSMMREIFETNTFGVFATCRAIIPHMRRQGHGTIVNVTSSVALGVMPLVAVYAASKCAVEGFTESLSYELDAFGIKARLVEPGYAPTTSLTANGSARMQGLFPEEYGAFTQSCFANMAHYPTRYCTEVEVAEATFAAATEEGGRIRYPAGADSKLLAELRWTTSEEHYLRKMREMFGPTAASRAA
;
A
#
# COMPACT_ATOMS: atom_id res chain seq x y z
N MET A 1 1.63 -11.05 -27.01
CA MET A 1 1.01 -11.81 -25.89
C MET A 1 0.40 -10.82 -24.93
N ALA A 2 -0.62 -11.22 -24.15
CA ALA A 2 -1.16 -10.35 -23.11
C ALA A 2 -0.12 -10.18 -22.00
N GLN A 3 -0.01 -8.96 -21.45
CA GLN A 3 0.88 -8.68 -20.33
C GLN A 3 0.36 -9.35 -19.05
N THR A 4 1.27 -9.67 -18.12
CA THR A 4 0.95 -10.37 -16.88
C THR A 4 1.28 -9.52 -15.66
N VAL A 5 0.31 -9.36 -14.76
CA VAL A 5 0.50 -8.72 -13.46
C VAL A 5 0.39 -9.74 -12.32
N LEU A 6 1.32 -9.71 -11.37
CA LEU A 6 1.24 -10.39 -10.09
C LEU A 6 0.87 -9.37 -9.01
N ILE A 7 -0.22 -9.62 -8.27
CA ILE A 7 -0.72 -8.71 -7.24
C ILE A 7 -0.77 -9.44 -5.90
N THR A 8 -0.14 -8.86 -4.88
CA THR A 8 -0.18 -9.41 -3.52
C THR A 8 -1.39 -8.89 -2.74
N GLY A 9 -2.05 -9.77 -1.94
CA GLY A 9 -3.15 -9.38 -1.06
C GLY A 9 -4.47 -9.08 -1.78
N THR A 10 -4.92 -10.00 -2.65
CA THR A 10 -6.12 -9.83 -3.50
C THR A 10 -7.41 -10.40 -2.92
N SER A 11 -7.43 -10.82 -1.66
CA SER A 11 -8.63 -11.40 -1.04
C SER A 11 -9.77 -10.39 -0.83
N SER A 12 -9.48 -9.09 -0.79
CA SER A 12 -10.46 -8.02 -0.54
C SER A 12 -9.90 -6.64 -0.92
N GLY A 13 -10.73 -5.60 -0.79
CA GLY A 13 -10.34 -4.19 -0.91
C GLY A 13 -9.59 -3.87 -2.20
N TYR A 14 -8.55 -3.06 -2.08
CA TYR A 14 -7.77 -2.56 -3.23
C TYR A 14 -7.19 -3.70 -4.09
N GLY A 15 -6.60 -4.73 -3.48
CA GLY A 15 -6.00 -5.84 -4.24
C GLY A 15 -7.01 -6.59 -5.10
N LYS A 16 -8.22 -6.84 -4.58
CA LYS A 16 -9.32 -7.45 -5.35
C LYS A 16 -9.77 -6.54 -6.49
N ALA A 17 -9.95 -5.25 -6.21
CA ALA A 17 -10.37 -4.28 -7.23
C ALA A 17 -9.32 -4.13 -8.34
N MET A 18 -8.03 -4.04 -7.98
CA MET A 18 -6.94 -4.01 -8.97
C MET A 18 -6.93 -5.27 -9.84
N ALA A 19 -7.07 -6.46 -9.25
CA ALA A 19 -7.10 -7.71 -10.02
C ALA A 19 -8.25 -7.74 -11.04
N ALA A 20 -9.46 -7.32 -10.64
CA ALA A 20 -10.60 -7.20 -11.54
C ALA A 20 -10.33 -6.17 -12.65
N PHE A 21 -9.77 -5.02 -12.30
CA PHE A 21 -9.49 -3.92 -13.23
C PHE A 21 -8.47 -4.31 -14.32
N PHE A 22 -7.42 -5.07 -13.97
CA PHE A 22 -6.45 -5.59 -14.94
C PHE A 22 -7.06 -6.68 -15.83
N LEU A 23 -7.89 -7.59 -15.25
CA LEU A 23 -8.61 -8.62 -16.03
C LEU A 23 -9.53 -8.01 -17.08
N GLU A 24 -10.31 -7.00 -16.72
CA GLU A 24 -11.22 -6.29 -17.64
C GLU A 24 -10.48 -5.64 -18.81
N ARG A 25 -9.19 -5.30 -18.61
CA ARG A 25 -8.31 -4.72 -19.65
C ARG A 25 -7.51 -5.76 -20.42
N GLY A 26 -7.87 -7.04 -20.26
CA GLY A 26 -7.28 -8.13 -21.05
C GLY A 26 -5.92 -8.61 -20.58
N TRP A 27 -5.48 -8.23 -19.38
CA TRP A 27 -4.24 -8.71 -18.78
C TRP A 27 -4.39 -10.13 -18.22
N ASN A 28 -3.29 -10.85 -18.18
CA ASN A 28 -3.18 -12.02 -17.33
C ASN A 28 -2.94 -11.57 -15.90
N VAL A 29 -3.65 -12.15 -14.93
CA VAL A 29 -3.58 -11.77 -13.52
C VAL A 29 -3.22 -12.96 -12.65
N VAL A 30 -2.09 -12.86 -11.96
CA VAL A 30 -1.72 -13.73 -10.85
C VAL A 30 -2.19 -13.06 -9.56
N ALA A 31 -3.38 -13.40 -9.13
CA ALA A 31 -3.98 -12.91 -7.90
C ALA A 31 -3.48 -13.74 -6.72
N THR A 32 -2.88 -13.10 -5.71
CA THR A 32 -2.29 -13.85 -4.61
C THR A 32 -2.84 -13.46 -3.24
N MET A 33 -3.00 -14.46 -2.38
CA MET A 33 -3.49 -14.30 -1.02
C MET A 33 -2.98 -15.44 -0.13
N ARG A 34 -2.95 -15.26 1.18
CA ARG A 34 -2.45 -16.29 2.11
C ARG A 34 -3.22 -17.61 2.04
N ARG A 35 -4.55 -17.52 1.85
CA ARG A 35 -5.44 -18.67 1.66
C ARG A 35 -6.15 -18.47 0.34
N PRO A 36 -5.75 -19.18 -0.72
CA PRO A 36 -6.35 -19.06 -2.05
C PRO A 36 -7.83 -19.37 -2.03
N ASP A 37 -8.62 -18.43 -2.51
CA ASP A 37 -10.07 -18.58 -2.69
C ASP A 37 -10.47 -17.95 -4.03
N PRO A 38 -10.63 -18.74 -5.09
CA PRO A 38 -11.08 -18.24 -6.39
C PRO A 38 -12.48 -17.62 -6.37
N SER A 39 -13.32 -17.95 -5.38
CA SER A 39 -14.69 -17.44 -5.28
C SER A 39 -14.78 -15.96 -4.95
N VAL A 40 -13.67 -15.33 -4.53
CA VAL A 40 -13.62 -13.88 -4.34
C VAL A 40 -13.78 -13.10 -5.66
N PHE A 41 -13.54 -13.76 -6.80
CA PHE A 41 -13.71 -13.18 -8.14
C PHE A 41 -15.03 -13.64 -8.76
N ALA A 42 -15.76 -12.72 -9.41
CA ALA A 42 -17.11 -12.94 -9.91
C ALA A 42 -17.20 -13.98 -11.06
N ALA A 43 -16.09 -14.20 -11.77
CA ALA A 43 -16.04 -15.17 -12.87
C ALA A 43 -14.67 -15.87 -12.92
N SER A 44 -14.68 -17.13 -13.36
CA SER A 44 -13.45 -17.82 -13.78
C SER A 44 -12.96 -17.25 -15.11
N SER A 45 -11.66 -17.18 -15.29
CA SER A 45 -11.05 -16.73 -16.53
C SER A 45 -9.75 -17.48 -16.77
N ASP A 46 -9.47 -17.85 -18.02
CA ASP A 46 -8.17 -18.44 -18.39
C ASP A 46 -6.99 -17.46 -18.17
N ARG A 47 -7.31 -16.18 -18.00
CA ARG A 47 -6.34 -15.12 -17.65
C ARG A 47 -6.20 -14.89 -16.16
N LEU A 48 -6.89 -15.63 -15.30
CA LEU A 48 -6.80 -15.51 -13.85
C LEU A 48 -6.19 -16.75 -13.23
N LYS A 49 -5.11 -16.55 -12.48
CA LYS A 49 -4.51 -17.59 -11.63
C LYS A 49 -4.53 -17.12 -10.18
N VAL A 50 -5.20 -17.86 -9.31
CA VAL A 50 -5.21 -17.59 -7.86
C VAL A 50 -4.18 -18.48 -7.18
N LEU A 51 -3.20 -17.91 -6.49
CA LEU A 51 -2.08 -18.64 -5.86
C LEU A 51 -1.89 -18.25 -4.39
N PRO A 52 -1.35 -19.16 -3.57
CA PRO A 52 -0.94 -18.84 -2.21
C PRO A 52 0.28 -17.91 -2.22
N LEU A 53 0.22 -16.84 -1.42
CA LEU A 53 1.37 -16.00 -1.13
C LEU A 53 1.22 -15.36 0.24
N ASP A 54 2.20 -15.63 1.10
CA ASP A 54 2.47 -14.91 2.33
C ASP A 54 3.75 -14.11 2.13
N VAL A 55 3.65 -12.78 2.22
CA VAL A 55 4.79 -11.87 1.98
C VAL A 55 5.88 -11.98 3.05
N THR A 56 5.57 -12.61 4.19
CA THR A 56 6.54 -12.88 5.27
C THR A 56 7.28 -14.21 5.10
N ASN A 57 6.97 -14.98 4.04
CA ASN A 57 7.56 -16.28 3.78
C ASN A 57 8.24 -16.33 2.40
N ALA A 58 9.57 -16.44 2.40
CA ALA A 58 10.37 -16.44 1.17
C ALA A 58 10.02 -17.59 0.22
N GLY A 59 9.74 -18.79 0.75
CA GLY A 59 9.32 -19.95 -0.05
C GLY A 59 7.96 -19.73 -0.72
N SER A 60 7.02 -19.11 0.00
CA SER A 60 5.71 -18.75 -0.53
C SER A 60 5.82 -17.74 -1.67
N ILE A 61 6.67 -16.71 -1.51
CA ILE A 61 6.95 -15.70 -2.54
C ILE A 61 7.53 -16.37 -3.80
N ALA A 62 8.57 -17.19 -3.64
CA ALA A 62 9.22 -17.89 -4.75
C ALA A 62 8.23 -18.82 -5.48
N GLY A 63 7.39 -19.55 -4.74
CA GLY A 63 6.38 -20.44 -5.29
C GLY A 63 5.32 -19.70 -6.11
N ALA A 64 4.84 -18.54 -5.62
CA ALA A 64 3.87 -17.73 -6.34
C ALA A 64 4.44 -17.13 -7.65
N ILE A 65 5.68 -16.64 -7.61
CA ILE A 65 6.38 -16.12 -8.81
C ILE A 65 6.55 -17.26 -9.84
N ALA A 66 7.08 -18.40 -9.41
CA ALA A 66 7.26 -19.56 -10.30
C ALA A 66 5.94 -20.05 -10.89
N GLY A 67 4.88 -20.11 -10.08
CA GLY A 67 3.54 -20.50 -10.52
C GLY A 67 2.94 -19.51 -11.54
N GLY A 68 3.16 -18.21 -11.36
CA GLY A 68 2.74 -17.18 -12.30
C GLY A 68 3.46 -17.29 -13.65
N ILE A 69 4.78 -17.48 -13.61
CA ILE A 69 5.60 -17.68 -14.81
C ILE A 69 5.19 -18.97 -15.53
N ALA A 70 4.95 -20.05 -14.79
CA ALA A 70 4.51 -21.32 -15.40
C ALA A 70 3.13 -21.20 -16.06
N ALA A 71 2.23 -20.36 -15.52
CA ALA A 71 0.90 -20.16 -16.07
C ALA A 71 0.88 -19.27 -17.31
N PHE A 72 1.71 -18.21 -17.35
CA PHE A 72 1.60 -17.15 -18.36
C PHE A 72 2.90 -16.82 -19.11
N GLY A 73 3.99 -17.52 -18.80
CA GLY A 73 5.31 -17.36 -19.45
C GLY A 73 6.16 -16.23 -18.87
N ALA A 74 5.55 -15.15 -18.42
CA ALA A 74 6.24 -13.97 -17.91
C ALA A 74 5.44 -13.28 -16.79
N ILE A 75 6.11 -12.42 -16.01
CA ILE A 75 5.49 -11.43 -15.13
C ILE A 75 6.06 -10.07 -15.52
N ASP A 76 5.23 -9.22 -16.08
CA ASP A 76 5.61 -7.89 -16.55
C ASP A 76 5.48 -6.85 -15.43
N VAL A 77 4.52 -7.04 -14.52
CA VAL A 77 4.24 -6.13 -13.42
C VAL A 77 4.11 -6.89 -12.10
N LEU A 78 4.81 -6.43 -11.08
CA LEU A 78 4.58 -6.81 -9.68
C LEU A 78 3.85 -5.66 -8.97
N VAL A 79 2.72 -5.95 -8.32
CA VAL A 79 2.03 -5.01 -7.43
C VAL A 79 2.12 -5.50 -6.00
N ASN A 80 2.93 -4.84 -5.18
CA ASN A 80 3.04 -5.05 -3.75
C ASN A 80 1.93 -4.29 -3.03
N ASN A 81 0.79 -4.93 -2.84
CA ASN A 81 -0.38 -4.34 -2.18
C ASN A 81 -0.66 -4.94 -0.79
N ALA A 82 -0.22 -6.16 -0.51
CA ALA A 82 -0.45 -6.78 0.79
C ALA A 82 0.07 -5.89 1.93
N GLY A 83 -0.77 -5.70 2.94
CA GLY A 83 -0.40 -4.87 4.09
C GLY A 83 -1.43 -4.96 5.21
N ILE A 84 -1.02 -4.52 6.39
CA ILE A 84 -1.85 -4.44 7.59
C ILE A 84 -1.77 -3.03 8.19
N GLY A 85 -2.88 -2.55 8.74
CA GLY A 85 -2.99 -1.25 9.39
C GLY A 85 -2.79 -1.34 10.90
N LEU A 86 -2.40 -0.20 11.48
CA LEU A 86 -2.34 -0.01 12.92
C LEU A 86 -2.61 1.46 13.25
N ALA A 87 -3.53 1.69 14.20
CA ALA A 87 -3.64 2.96 14.89
C ALA A 87 -3.40 2.70 16.38
N SER A 88 -2.51 3.46 16.99
CA SER A 88 -2.08 3.26 18.39
C SER A 88 -1.33 4.46 18.93
N ILE A 89 -1.25 4.54 20.26
CA ILE A 89 -0.24 5.31 20.96
C ILE A 89 1.04 4.49 20.99
N VAL A 90 2.18 5.07 20.60
CA VAL A 90 3.45 4.34 20.48
C VAL A 90 3.87 3.70 21.80
N GLU A 91 3.72 4.41 22.92
CA GLU A 91 4.03 3.94 24.26
C GLU A 91 3.25 2.66 24.65
N ALA A 92 2.00 2.53 24.17
CA ALA A 92 1.14 1.38 24.45
C ALA A 92 1.25 0.28 23.38
N THR A 93 2.08 0.47 22.35
CA THR A 93 2.19 -0.50 21.25
C THR A 93 3.20 -1.59 21.60
N PRO A 94 2.78 -2.86 21.70
CA PRO A 94 3.72 -3.95 21.96
C PRO A 94 4.79 -4.08 20.87
N ASP A 95 6.03 -4.37 21.25
CA ASP A 95 7.15 -4.61 20.31
C ASP A 95 6.82 -5.66 19.25
N SER A 96 6.13 -6.72 19.62
CA SER A 96 5.69 -7.78 18.68
C SER A 96 4.78 -7.25 17.61
N MET A 97 3.89 -6.32 17.93
CA MET A 97 2.98 -5.70 16.97
C MET A 97 3.71 -4.73 16.05
N MET A 98 4.65 -3.93 16.58
CA MET A 98 5.51 -3.08 15.74
C MET A 98 6.30 -3.93 14.73
N ARG A 99 6.89 -5.04 15.19
CA ARG A 99 7.60 -5.98 14.30
C ARG A 99 6.69 -6.58 13.25
N GLU A 100 5.49 -7.03 13.61
CA GLU A 100 4.51 -7.60 12.65
C GLU A 100 4.15 -6.60 11.54
N ILE A 101 3.97 -5.31 11.88
CA ILE A 101 3.71 -4.25 10.92
C ILE A 101 4.87 -4.12 9.93
N PHE A 102 6.10 -4.06 10.43
CA PHE A 102 7.28 -3.94 9.56
C PHE A 102 7.55 -5.20 8.77
N GLU A 103 7.41 -6.40 9.36
CA GLU A 103 7.56 -7.67 8.64
C GLU A 103 6.62 -7.76 7.43
N THR A 104 5.35 -7.37 7.62
CA THR A 104 4.37 -7.42 6.54
C THR A 104 4.52 -6.26 5.54
N ASN A 105 4.52 -5.02 6.05
CA ASN A 105 4.39 -3.83 5.19
C ASN A 105 5.70 -3.41 4.53
N THR A 106 6.84 -3.74 5.15
CA THR A 106 8.17 -3.27 4.73
C THR A 106 9.03 -4.42 4.24
N PHE A 107 9.38 -5.37 5.11
CA PHE A 107 10.25 -6.49 4.72
C PHE A 107 9.59 -7.43 3.73
N GLY A 108 8.26 -7.61 3.79
CA GLY A 108 7.51 -8.34 2.77
C GLY A 108 7.62 -7.72 1.38
N VAL A 109 7.56 -6.39 1.27
CA VAL A 109 7.79 -5.66 0.02
C VAL A 109 9.22 -5.84 -0.47
N PHE A 110 10.21 -5.71 0.42
CA PHE A 110 11.62 -5.93 0.06
C PHE A 110 11.87 -7.35 -0.44
N ALA A 111 11.27 -8.34 0.22
CA ALA A 111 11.41 -9.75 -0.15
C ALA A 111 10.80 -10.06 -1.52
N THR A 112 9.60 -9.55 -1.82
CA THR A 112 8.94 -9.73 -3.12
C THR A 112 9.69 -9.02 -4.25
N CYS A 113 10.16 -7.78 -4.02
CA CYS A 113 11.01 -7.06 -4.97
C CYS A 113 12.29 -7.85 -5.27
N ARG A 114 13.02 -8.28 -4.23
CA ARG A 114 14.24 -9.06 -4.39
C ARG A 114 14.03 -10.36 -5.16
N ALA A 115 12.88 -11.01 -4.98
CA ALA A 115 12.58 -12.28 -5.63
C ALA A 115 12.22 -12.12 -7.13
N ILE A 116 11.54 -11.03 -7.53
CA ILE A 116 11.11 -10.82 -8.91
C ILE A 116 12.20 -10.18 -9.79
N ILE A 117 13.08 -9.34 -9.24
CA ILE A 117 14.10 -8.59 -9.98
C ILE A 117 14.95 -9.49 -10.91
N PRO A 118 15.46 -10.66 -10.48
CA PRO A 118 16.23 -11.53 -11.40
C PRO A 118 15.44 -11.98 -12.62
N HIS A 119 14.12 -12.18 -12.51
CA HIS A 119 13.26 -12.53 -13.63
C HIS A 119 13.10 -11.33 -14.59
N MET A 120 12.70 -10.17 -14.09
CA MET A 120 12.54 -8.95 -14.89
C MET A 120 13.84 -8.51 -15.55
N ARG A 121 14.98 -8.65 -14.85
CA ARG A 121 16.31 -8.37 -15.43
C ARG A 121 16.64 -9.27 -16.64
N ARG A 122 16.30 -10.57 -16.59
CA ARG A 122 16.46 -11.46 -17.74
C ARG A 122 15.53 -11.12 -18.89
N GLN A 123 14.33 -10.58 -18.58
CA GLN A 123 13.40 -10.09 -19.61
C GLN A 123 13.88 -8.79 -20.26
N GLY A 124 14.72 -7.99 -19.59
CA GLY A 124 15.12 -6.65 -20.01
C GLY A 124 14.03 -5.58 -19.81
N HIS A 125 12.95 -5.90 -19.11
CA HIS A 125 11.86 -4.98 -18.80
C HIS A 125 11.06 -5.48 -17.58
N GLY A 126 10.30 -4.58 -16.99
CA GLY A 126 9.35 -4.86 -15.91
C GLY A 126 8.92 -3.60 -15.18
N THR A 127 7.86 -3.69 -14.40
CA THR A 127 7.45 -2.60 -13.51
C THR A 127 7.11 -3.17 -12.13
N ILE A 128 7.70 -2.59 -11.09
CA ILE A 128 7.37 -2.86 -9.70
C ILE A 128 6.56 -1.69 -9.18
N VAL A 129 5.34 -1.95 -8.71
CA VAL A 129 4.44 -0.96 -8.12
C VAL A 129 4.26 -1.28 -6.64
N ASN A 130 4.76 -0.41 -5.78
CA ASN A 130 4.62 -0.53 -4.34
C ASN A 130 3.46 0.34 -3.85
N VAL A 131 2.43 -0.28 -3.28
CA VAL A 131 1.27 0.42 -2.72
C VAL A 131 1.58 0.83 -1.28
N THR A 132 1.72 2.13 -1.08
CA THR A 132 2.00 2.71 0.24
C THR A 132 0.73 3.25 0.90
N SER A 133 0.63 4.54 1.11
CA SER A 133 -0.56 5.21 1.68
C SER A 133 -0.38 6.72 1.68
N SER A 134 -1.46 7.46 1.70
CA SER A 134 -1.48 8.90 1.94
C SER A 134 -0.85 9.31 3.28
N VAL A 135 -0.74 8.38 4.25
CA VAL A 135 -0.03 8.64 5.53
C VAL A 135 1.48 8.87 5.36
N ALA A 136 2.06 8.44 4.23
CA ALA A 136 3.45 8.76 3.92
C ALA A 136 3.61 10.20 3.37
N LEU A 137 2.55 10.74 2.79
CA LEU A 137 2.49 12.13 2.31
C LEU A 137 2.10 13.10 3.42
N GLY A 138 1.06 12.76 4.17
CA GLY A 138 0.54 13.54 5.28
C GLY A 138 0.58 12.72 6.58
N VAL A 139 1.69 12.82 7.33
CA VAL A 139 1.86 12.08 8.57
C VAL A 139 0.90 12.62 9.63
N MET A 140 -0.05 11.79 10.06
CA MET A 140 -1.09 12.15 11.02
C MET A 140 -0.87 11.45 12.37
N PRO A 141 -1.49 11.95 13.47
CA PRO A 141 -1.39 11.31 14.79
C PRO A 141 -1.96 9.90 14.79
N LEU A 142 -1.65 9.13 15.82
CA LEU A 142 -2.15 7.78 16.11
C LEU A 142 -1.71 6.68 15.14
N VAL A 143 -0.93 6.98 14.11
CA VAL A 143 -0.50 6.00 13.09
C VAL A 143 1.04 5.95 12.93
N ALA A 144 1.80 6.35 13.95
CA ALA A 144 3.25 6.53 13.83
C ALA A 144 3.98 5.27 13.32
N VAL A 145 3.68 4.09 13.89
CA VAL A 145 4.31 2.81 13.48
C VAL A 145 3.91 2.44 12.05
N TYR A 146 2.63 2.59 11.72
CA TYR A 146 2.13 2.33 10.36
C TYR A 146 2.73 3.31 9.34
N ALA A 147 2.71 4.60 9.64
CA ALA A 147 3.32 5.62 8.78
C ALA A 147 4.80 5.34 8.54
N ALA A 148 5.58 5.03 9.60
CA ALA A 148 6.98 4.67 9.49
C ALA A 148 7.21 3.48 8.55
N SER A 149 6.36 2.43 8.64
CA SER A 149 6.46 1.26 7.78
C SER A 149 6.21 1.60 6.30
N LYS A 150 5.30 2.54 6.01
CA LYS A 150 5.01 2.99 4.65
C LYS A 150 6.07 3.96 4.12
N CYS A 151 6.56 4.89 4.96
CA CYS A 151 7.68 5.77 4.59
C CYS A 151 8.96 4.99 4.27
N ALA A 152 9.22 3.87 4.97
CA ALA A 152 10.35 3.00 4.65
C ALA A 152 10.26 2.42 3.22
N VAL A 153 9.06 2.07 2.76
CA VAL A 153 8.84 1.60 1.38
C VAL A 153 9.01 2.73 0.36
N GLU A 154 8.65 3.98 0.73
CA GLU A 154 8.84 5.14 -0.14
C GLU A 154 10.34 5.35 -0.44
N GLY A 155 11.17 5.51 0.60
CA GLY A 155 12.61 5.69 0.43
C GLY A 155 13.28 4.49 -0.25
N PHE A 156 12.85 3.25 0.08
CA PHE A 156 13.30 2.05 -0.60
C PHE A 156 13.00 2.10 -2.10
N THR A 157 11.80 2.46 -2.50
CA THR A 157 11.36 2.48 -3.90
C THR A 157 12.11 3.54 -4.69
N GLU A 158 12.29 4.73 -4.13
CA GLU A 158 13.08 5.80 -4.75
C GLU A 158 14.53 5.37 -4.99
N SER A 159 15.18 4.80 -3.96
CA SER A 159 16.56 4.30 -4.09
C SER A 159 16.67 3.14 -5.09
N LEU A 160 15.74 2.17 -5.00
CA LEU A 160 15.71 1.02 -5.90
C LEU A 160 15.51 1.41 -7.37
N SER A 161 14.81 2.52 -7.65
CA SER A 161 14.57 2.99 -9.01
C SER A 161 15.87 3.23 -9.79
N TYR A 162 16.91 3.75 -9.14
CA TYR A 162 18.22 3.96 -9.76
C TYR A 162 18.92 2.64 -10.15
N GLU A 163 18.80 1.62 -9.28
CA GLU A 163 19.40 0.30 -9.55
C GLU A 163 18.71 -0.40 -10.72
N LEU A 164 17.39 -0.25 -10.81
CA LEU A 164 16.55 -0.95 -11.79
C LEU A 164 16.53 -0.29 -13.16
N ASP A 165 16.74 1.03 -13.23
CA ASP A 165 16.78 1.79 -14.47
C ASP A 165 17.85 1.24 -15.45
N ALA A 166 18.99 0.78 -14.91
CA ALA A 166 20.05 0.12 -15.68
C ALA A 166 19.60 -1.14 -16.45
N PHE A 167 18.44 -1.71 -16.10
CA PHE A 167 17.88 -2.93 -16.70
C PHE A 167 16.53 -2.69 -17.39
N GLY A 168 16.11 -1.44 -17.56
CA GLY A 168 14.81 -1.10 -18.13
C GLY A 168 13.61 -1.50 -17.23
N ILE A 169 13.83 -1.63 -15.92
CA ILE A 169 12.81 -1.96 -14.94
C ILE A 169 12.41 -0.69 -14.18
N LYS A 170 11.11 -0.44 -14.09
CA LYS A 170 10.56 0.74 -13.41
C LYS A 170 10.17 0.38 -11.96
N ALA A 171 10.47 1.26 -11.00
CA ALA A 171 9.96 1.17 -9.62
C ALA A 171 9.07 2.38 -9.35
N ARG A 172 7.85 2.12 -8.86
CA ARG A 172 6.79 3.12 -8.73
C ARG A 172 6.01 2.98 -7.43
N LEU A 173 5.40 4.07 -7.01
CA LEU A 173 4.62 4.19 -5.79
C LEU A 173 3.17 4.53 -6.13
N VAL A 174 2.23 3.82 -5.54
CA VAL A 174 0.83 4.23 -5.47
C VAL A 174 0.53 4.57 -4.03
N GLU A 175 -0.05 5.74 -3.80
CA GLU A 175 -0.29 6.32 -2.49
C GLU A 175 -1.81 6.49 -2.28
N PRO A 176 -2.53 5.42 -1.87
CA PRO A 176 -3.97 5.49 -1.67
C PRO A 176 -4.36 6.44 -0.54
N GLY A 177 -5.46 7.17 -0.75
CA GLY A 177 -6.16 7.89 0.29
C GLY A 177 -6.93 6.96 1.25
N TYR A 178 -7.66 7.56 2.17
CA TYR A 178 -8.45 6.82 3.14
C TYR A 178 -9.73 6.25 2.52
N ALA A 179 -9.93 4.93 2.66
CA ALA A 179 -11.15 4.23 2.26
C ALA A 179 -11.68 3.38 3.42
N PRO A 180 -12.79 3.78 4.04
CA PRO A 180 -13.38 3.07 5.18
C PRO A 180 -13.95 1.69 4.82
N THR A 181 -14.21 1.45 3.54
CA THR A 181 -14.76 0.18 3.01
C THR A 181 -13.74 -0.94 2.93
N THR A 182 -12.46 -0.65 3.13
CA THR A 182 -11.40 -1.66 3.03
C THR A 182 -11.27 -2.48 4.32
N SER A 183 -10.87 -3.75 4.16
CA SER A 183 -10.56 -4.64 5.30
C SER A 183 -9.44 -4.11 6.20
N LEU A 184 -8.64 -3.16 5.74
CA LEU A 184 -7.61 -2.50 6.54
C LEU A 184 -8.24 -1.83 7.77
N THR A 185 -9.35 -1.12 7.58
CA THR A 185 -10.08 -0.44 8.66
C THR A 185 -10.80 -1.43 9.56
N ALA A 186 -11.50 -2.42 8.98
CA ALA A 186 -12.22 -3.43 9.75
C ALA A 186 -11.29 -4.32 10.59
N ASN A 187 -10.15 -4.75 10.04
CA ASN A 187 -9.14 -5.52 10.77
C ASN A 187 -8.36 -4.66 11.78
N GLY A 188 -8.26 -3.36 11.53
CA GLY A 188 -7.59 -2.40 12.42
C GLY A 188 -8.27 -2.30 13.78
N SER A 189 -9.61 -2.21 13.82
CA SER A 189 -10.35 -2.02 15.07
C SER A 189 -10.14 -3.14 16.09
N ALA A 190 -10.07 -4.40 15.65
CA ALA A 190 -9.75 -5.52 16.54
C ALA A 190 -8.32 -5.46 17.10
N ARG A 191 -7.39 -4.87 16.36
CA ARG A 191 -5.98 -4.68 16.75
C ARG A 191 -5.77 -3.48 17.68
N MET A 192 -6.72 -2.56 17.74
CA MET A 192 -6.59 -1.32 18.52
C MET A 192 -6.94 -1.47 20.01
N GLN A 193 -7.50 -2.61 20.42
CA GLN A 193 -7.91 -2.82 21.81
C GLN A 193 -6.71 -2.70 22.77
N GLY A 194 -6.83 -1.82 23.77
CA GLY A 194 -5.76 -1.59 24.75
C GLY A 194 -4.60 -0.69 24.28
N LEU A 195 -4.66 -0.16 23.05
CA LEU A 195 -3.59 0.68 22.50
C LEU A 195 -3.79 2.18 22.67
N PHE A 196 -4.81 2.57 23.43
CA PHE A 196 -5.13 3.97 23.78
C PHE A 196 -5.29 4.08 25.30
N PRO A 197 -4.19 4.29 26.05
CA PRO A 197 -4.22 4.46 27.51
C PRO A 197 -5.07 5.66 27.92
N GLU A 198 -5.64 5.59 29.13
CA GLU A 198 -6.53 6.62 29.67
C GLU A 198 -5.85 8.00 29.75
N GLU A 199 -4.55 8.02 30.05
CA GLU A 199 -3.71 9.21 30.11
C GLU A 199 -3.68 9.98 28.78
N TYR A 200 -3.89 9.28 27.66
CA TYR A 200 -4.01 9.87 26.31
C TYR A 200 -5.46 10.15 25.91
N GLY A 201 -6.44 9.99 26.81
CA GLY A 201 -7.87 10.05 26.49
C GLY A 201 -8.29 11.36 25.82
N ALA A 202 -7.96 12.51 26.40
CA ALA A 202 -8.28 13.83 25.86
C ALA A 202 -7.59 14.06 24.48
N PHE A 203 -6.33 13.64 24.34
CA PHE A 203 -5.58 13.73 23.08
C PHE A 203 -6.21 12.88 21.99
N THR A 204 -6.47 11.61 22.26
CA THR A 204 -7.03 10.66 21.28
C THR A 204 -8.43 11.06 20.84
N GLN A 205 -9.28 11.48 21.76
CA GLN A 205 -10.62 11.98 21.45
C GLN A 205 -10.56 13.20 20.52
N SER A 206 -9.68 14.16 20.80
CA SER A 206 -9.50 15.34 19.96
C SER A 206 -9.00 14.98 18.57
N CYS A 207 -8.01 14.07 18.46
CA CYS A 207 -7.51 13.60 17.17
C CYS A 207 -8.59 12.88 16.35
N PHE A 208 -9.35 11.96 16.96
CA PHE A 208 -10.44 11.27 16.26
C PHE A 208 -11.56 12.24 15.83
N ALA A 209 -11.88 13.25 16.62
CA ALA A 209 -12.86 14.28 16.25
C ALA A 209 -12.40 15.06 15.01
N ASN A 210 -11.12 15.45 14.95
CA ASN A 210 -10.57 16.14 13.78
C ASN A 210 -10.51 15.21 12.56
N MET A 211 -10.05 13.95 12.73
CA MET A 211 -10.00 12.97 11.66
C MET A 211 -11.38 12.62 11.08
N ALA A 212 -12.46 12.73 11.87
CA ALA A 212 -13.82 12.51 11.39
C ALA A 212 -14.27 13.55 10.35
N HIS A 213 -13.63 14.71 10.29
CA HIS A 213 -13.88 15.74 9.29
C HIS A 213 -13.00 15.64 8.05
N TYR A 214 -12.11 14.65 8.00
CA TYR A 214 -11.18 14.40 6.90
C TYR A 214 -11.15 12.90 6.53
N PRO A 215 -11.12 12.57 5.26
CA PRO A 215 -11.25 13.46 4.11
C PRO A 215 -12.70 13.88 3.86
N THR A 216 -12.90 14.98 3.11
CA THR A 216 -14.23 15.40 2.69
C THR A 216 -14.84 14.46 1.62
N ARG A 217 -13.99 13.69 0.96
CA ARG A 217 -14.34 12.63 0.01
C ARG A 217 -13.39 11.45 0.19
N TYR A 218 -13.94 10.28 0.46
CA TYR A 218 -13.19 9.04 0.57
C TYR A 218 -12.59 8.60 -0.77
N CYS A 219 -11.41 7.99 -0.71
CA CYS A 219 -10.81 7.29 -1.84
C CYS A 219 -11.61 6.02 -2.13
N THR A 220 -11.80 5.70 -3.40
CA THR A 220 -12.48 4.48 -3.84
C THR A 220 -11.49 3.42 -4.30
N GLU A 221 -11.90 2.15 -4.25
CA GLU A 221 -11.10 1.05 -4.78
C GLU A 221 -10.82 1.20 -6.27
N VAL A 222 -11.74 1.81 -7.02
CA VAL A 222 -11.59 2.08 -8.46
C VAL A 222 -10.48 3.12 -8.69
N GLU A 223 -10.46 4.22 -7.93
CA GLU A 223 -9.40 5.25 -8.04
C GLU A 223 -8.02 4.67 -7.78
N VAL A 224 -7.91 3.72 -6.83
CA VAL A 224 -6.64 3.02 -6.55
C VAL A 224 -6.27 2.07 -7.69
N ALA A 225 -7.24 1.34 -8.25
CA ALA A 225 -7.00 0.45 -9.38
C ALA A 225 -6.57 1.22 -10.63
N GLU A 226 -7.19 2.38 -10.91
CA GLU A 226 -6.82 3.28 -12.02
C GLU A 226 -5.39 3.83 -11.83
N ALA A 227 -5.06 4.32 -10.64
CA ALA A 227 -3.71 4.82 -10.33
C ALA A 227 -2.67 3.71 -10.45
N THR A 228 -2.99 2.49 -10.00
CA THR A 228 -2.10 1.34 -10.11
C THR A 228 -1.90 0.91 -11.56
N PHE A 229 -2.95 0.92 -12.35
CA PHE A 229 -2.86 0.63 -13.79
C PHE A 229 -2.02 1.69 -14.52
N ALA A 230 -2.24 2.98 -14.22
CA ALA A 230 -1.40 4.05 -14.74
C ALA A 230 0.08 3.87 -14.32
N ALA A 231 0.34 3.57 -13.05
CA ALA A 231 1.67 3.26 -12.56
C ALA A 231 2.30 2.04 -13.25
N ALA A 232 1.52 1.05 -13.65
CA ALA A 232 1.99 -0.13 -14.37
C ALA A 232 2.32 0.14 -15.84
N THR A 233 1.60 1.06 -16.51
CA THR A 233 1.59 1.19 -17.97
C THR A 233 2.14 2.51 -18.52
N GLU A 234 2.13 3.59 -17.74
CA GLU A 234 2.67 4.88 -18.22
C GLU A 234 4.15 4.78 -18.55
N GLU A 235 4.55 5.40 -19.66
CA GLU A 235 5.94 5.61 -19.99
C GLU A 235 6.50 6.85 -19.24
N GLY A 236 7.83 6.92 -19.12
CA GLY A 236 8.51 8.05 -18.47
C GLY A 236 8.90 7.82 -17.01
N GLY A 237 9.49 8.86 -16.41
CA GLY A 237 10.18 8.80 -15.11
C GLY A 237 9.31 9.11 -13.89
N ARG A 238 7.99 9.17 -14.02
CA ARG A 238 7.10 9.42 -12.89
C ARG A 238 7.16 8.26 -11.89
N ILE A 239 7.45 8.56 -10.63
CA ILE A 239 7.54 7.55 -9.56
C ILE A 239 6.23 7.49 -8.74
N ARG A 240 5.58 8.64 -8.43
CA ARG A 240 4.49 8.74 -7.47
C ARG A 240 3.13 8.92 -8.11
N TYR A 241 2.16 8.13 -7.68
CA TYR A 241 0.77 8.10 -8.16
C TYR A 241 -0.21 8.21 -6.99
N PRO A 242 -0.45 9.44 -6.45
CA PRO A 242 -1.45 9.63 -5.40
C PRO A 242 -2.84 9.26 -5.91
N ALA A 243 -3.55 8.39 -5.19
CA ALA A 243 -4.87 7.90 -5.53
C ALA A 243 -5.93 8.44 -4.57
N GLY A 244 -7.00 9.02 -5.13
CA GLY A 244 -8.03 9.72 -4.37
C GLY A 244 -7.75 11.21 -4.18
N ALA A 245 -8.80 11.97 -3.90
CA ALA A 245 -8.72 13.43 -3.78
C ALA A 245 -7.89 13.87 -2.56
N ASP A 246 -8.03 13.16 -1.46
CA ASP A 246 -7.30 13.39 -0.21
C ASP A 246 -5.79 13.15 -0.37
N SER A 247 -5.41 12.05 -1.02
CA SER A 247 -4.00 11.75 -1.28
C SER A 247 -3.36 12.79 -2.21
N LYS A 248 -4.07 13.23 -3.26
CA LYS A 248 -3.61 14.28 -4.16
C LYS A 248 -3.41 15.61 -3.43
N LEU A 249 -4.33 15.98 -2.54
CA LEU A 249 -4.21 17.18 -1.70
C LEU A 249 -2.97 17.11 -0.78
N LEU A 250 -2.75 15.97 -0.14
CA LEU A 250 -1.58 15.78 0.75
C LEU A 250 -0.27 15.79 -0.04
N ALA A 251 -0.25 15.20 -1.24
CA ALA A 251 0.91 15.24 -2.12
C ALA A 251 1.25 16.68 -2.56
N GLU A 252 0.24 17.45 -2.98
CA GLU A 252 0.41 18.85 -3.30
C GLU A 252 0.96 19.63 -2.11
N LEU A 253 0.33 19.51 -0.95
CA LEU A 253 0.75 20.18 0.27
C LEU A 253 2.21 19.81 0.63
N ARG A 254 2.58 18.53 0.55
CA ARG A 254 3.91 18.03 0.91
C ARG A 254 5.01 18.53 -0.02
N TRP A 255 4.75 18.57 -1.34
CA TRP A 255 5.78 18.75 -2.34
C TRP A 255 5.84 20.16 -2.95
N THR A 256 4.81 20.99 -2.74
CA THR A 256 4.75 22.33 -3.34
C THR A 256 4.79 23.46 -2.32
N THR A 257 4.82 23.16 -1.02
CA THR A 257 4.87 24.17 0.04
C THR A 257 6.12 24.06 0.90
N SER A 258 6.42 25.07 1.72
CA SER A 258 7.50 24.97 2.70
C SER A 258 7.18 23.97 3.80
N GLU A 259 8.21 23.38 4.42
CA GLU A 259 8.03 22.46 5.55
C GLU A 259 7.22 23.09 6.69
N GLU A 260 7.49 24.36 6.99
CA GLU A 260 6.75 25.09 8.02
C GLU A 260 5.26 25.20 7.69
N HIS A 261 4.91 25.52 6.44
CA HIS A 261 3.53 25.61 5.99
C HIS A 261 2.86 24.23 6.07
N TYR A 262 3.53 23.20 5.55
CA TYR A 262 3.06 21.83 5.61
C TYR A 262 2.79 21.39 7.05
N LEU A 263 3.74 21.53 7.97
CA LEU A 263 3.56 21.12 9.37
C LEU A 263 2.45 21.89 10.08
N ARG A 264 2.28 23.18 9.77
CA ARG A 264 1.17 23.97 10.29
C ARG A 264 -0.18 23.41 9.80
N LYS A 265 -0.29 23.15 8.50
CA LYS A 265 -1.53 22.56 7.92
C LYS A 265 -1.83 21.17 8.46
N MET A 266 -0.85 20.32 8.62
CA MET A 266 -1.04 19.00 9.23
C MET A 266 -1.55 19.10 10.67
N ARG A 267 -1.04 20.06 11.45
CA ARG A 267 -1.52 20.30 12.81
C ARG A 267 -2.93 20.87 12.86
N GLU A 268 -3.29 21.75 11.91
CA GLU A 268 -4.64 22.29 11.76
C GLU A 268 -5.65 21.18 11.42
N MET A 269 -5.27 20.26 10.54
CA MET A 269 -6.16 19.19 10.05
C MET A 269 -6.32 18.04 11.05
N PHE A 270 -5.24 17.64 11.71
CA PHE A 270 -5.18 16.38 12.47
C PHE A 270 -4.73 16.52 13.92
N GLY A 271 -4.11 17.62 14.27
CA GLY A 271 -3.52 17.81 15.60
C GLY A 271 -4.58 18.00 16.69
N PRO A 272 -4.20 17.83 17.95
CA PRO A 272 -5.09 18.06 19.08
C PRO A 272 -5.45 19.56 19.17
N THR A 273 -6.67 19.84 19.61
CA THR A 273 -7.12 21.22 19.90
C THR A 273 -6.33 21.82 21.07
N ALA A 274 -6.31 23.15 21.17
CA ALA A 274 -5.61 23.84 22.25
C ALA A 274 -6.13 23.40 23.66
N ALA A 275 -7.41 23.09 23.78
CA ALA A 275 -8.02 22.64 25.02
C ALA A 275 -7.53 21.25 25.50
N SER A 276 -7.14 20.35 24.55
CA SER A 276 -6.65 19.02 24.87
C SER A 276 -5.14 18.94 25.12
N ARG A 277 -4.43 20.08 25.04
CA ARG A 277 -2.99 20.18 25.38
C ARG A 277 -2.73 20.58 26.83
N ALA A 278 -3.76 21.01 27.53
CA ALA A 278 -3.66 21.57 28.89
C ALA A 278 -4.12 20.59 29.99
N ALA A 279 -4.59 19.40 29.61
CA ALA A 279 -4.95 18.31 30.50
C ALA A 279 -3.85 17.25 30.57
#